data_97f0a7d7edd740738a9aa3438246f248
#
_entry.id   97f0a7d7edd740738a9aa3438246f248
#
_cell.length_a   1.000
_cell.length_b   1.000
_cell.length_c   1.000
_cell.angle_alpha   90.00
_cell.angle_beta   90.00
_cell.angle_gamma   90.00
#
_symmetry.space_group_name_H-M   'P 1'
#
loop_
_entity.id
_entity.type
_entity.pdbx_description
1 polymer ?
#
loop_
_entity_poly.entity_id
_entity_poly.type
_entity_poly.pdbx_seq_one_letter_code
_entity_poly.pdbx_strand_id
1 'polypeptide(L)'
;MKKKILNLNVWLVAFTCLFIATSCKNKPAEVNRQTYATKKVEGKTDKTITTSYSASIEGMQDIDIYPKVSGYIVKLNVSEGQTVRKGQVLFVIDQVPYQTALATAVANVKDAEANLATAELTYQSAKELHAQKVVSDFNLKTNRNAYLTAKAKLAQARAEERDARNNLSYTEVKSPSDGVVGMLPYRVGTLVSPSMTKPLTTVSDNSKMYVYFSMPENQLLTMVRQYGTKDNAIKQMPEIQLQLNDGSIFDEKGKIESISGVIDKETGAVGLRAVFPNKSRLLYSGSSGNVLIPSEFKNCIVIPQEATVQQQDKYIVYKVVNGKAVSTLITVAPYNDGKEYIVTGGLSVGDEYVSKGAGPVSYTHLTLPTNR
;
A
#
# COMPACT_ATOMS: atom_id res chain seq x y z
N MET A 1 43.36 -55.20 74.39
CA MET A 1 42.52 -54.09 73.84
C MET A 1 41.85 -54.42 72.56
N LYS A 2 41.95 -55.63 71.99
CA LYS A 2 41.30 -55.95 70.64
C LYS A 2 39.88 -56.56 70.67
N LYS A 3 39.39 -57.02 71.91
CA LYS A 3 38.06 -57.64 72.06
C LYS A 3 36.89 -56.66 72.28
N LYS A 4 37.13 -55.41 72.77
CA LYS A 4 36.08 -54.44 73.04
C LYS A 4 35.63 -53.62 71.79
N ILE A 5 36.46 -53.56 70.76
CA ILE A 5 36.14 -52.81 69.54
C ILE A 5 35.24 -53.61 68.60
N LEU A 6 35.31 -54.95 68.67
CA LEU A 6 34.50 -55.83 67.76
C LEU A 6 33.01 -55.81 68.18
N ASN A 7 32.67 -55.68 69.44
CA ASN A 7 31.26 -55.63 69.92
C ASN A 7 30.58 -54.32 69.67
N LEU A 8 31.31 -53.21 69.50
CA LEU A 8 30.73 -51.89 69.23
C LEU A 8 30.32 -51.78 67.79
N ASN A 9 31.07 -52.37 66.85
CA ASN A 9 30.75 -52.37 65.45
C ASN A 9 29.55 -53.28 65.08
N VAL A 10 29.34 -54.37 65.83
CA VAL A 10 28.17 -55.25 65.59
C VAL A 10 26.90 -54.60 66.07
N TRP A 11 26.92 -53.80 67.16
CA TRP A 11 25.77 -53.04 67.69
C TRP A 11 25.42 -51.87 66.70
N LEU A 12 26.41 -51.21 66.13
CA LEU A 12 26.22 -50.11 65.23
C LEU A 12 25.58 -50.59 63.93
N VAL A 13 25.98 -51.76 63.35
CA VAL A 13 25.41 -52.37 62.16
C VAL A 13 23.99 -52.90 62.46
N ALA A 14 23.70 -53.43 63.65
CA ALA A 14 22.35 -53.86 64.06
C ALA A 14 21.38 -52.66 64.19
N PHE A 15 21.87 -51.52 64.68
CA PHE A 15 21.03 -50.30 64.78
C PHE A 15 20.76 -49.60 63.48
N THR A 16 21.71 -49.65 62.54
CA THR A 16 21.48 -49.14 61.15
C THR A 16 20.55 -50.05 60.34
N CYS A 17 20.56 -51.37 60.56
CA CYS A 17 19.58 -52.24 59.82
C CYS A 17 18.15 -52.07 60.37
N LEU A 18 17.95 -51.67 61.68
CA LEU A 18 16.62 -51.48 62.21
C LEU A 18 15.93 -50.17 61.70
N PHE A 19 16.72 -49.18 61.26
CA PHE A 19 16.18 -47.91 60.65
C PHE A 19 15.80 -48.05 59.18
N ILE A 20 16.24 -49.07 58.42
CA ILE A 20 15.91 -49.30 57.03
C ILE A 20 14.60 -50.03 56.87
N ALA A 21 14.06 -50.69 57.92
CA ALA A 21 12.83 -51.49 57.82
C ALA A 21 11.52 -50.67 58.05
N THR A 22 11.59 -49.38 58.35
CA THR A 22 10.37 -48.57 58.61
C THR A 22 10.01 -47.58 57.48
N SER A 23 10.71 -47.63 56.34
CA SER A 23 10.47 -46.66 55.26
C SER A 23 9.80 -47.27 54.01
N CYS A 24 8.76 -48.08 54.20
CA CYS A 24 7.85 -48.48 53.09
C CYS A 24 6.41 -48.45 53.61
N LYS A 25 5.90 -47.24 53.96
CA LYS A 25 4.48 -46.94 53.80
C LYS A 25 4.33 -46.21 52.47
N ASN A 26 4.06 -46.99 51.42
CA ASN A 26 3.48 -46.43 50.17
C ASN A 26 2.15 -45.78 50.54
N LYS A 27 2.17 -44.45 50.77
CA LYS A 27 0.96 -43.67 50.61
C LYS A 27 0.61 -43.77 49.14
N PRO A 28 -0.60 -44.18 48.75
CA PRO A 28 -1.01 -44.05 47.38
C PRO A 28 -0.85 -42.57 47.00
N ALA A 29 -0.14 -42.29 45.89
CA ALA A 29 0.00 -40.95 45.38
C ALA A 29 -1.42 -40.37 45.25
N GLU A 30 -1.69 -39.31 46.03
CA GLU A 30 -2.90 -38.50 45.81
C GLU A 30 -2.80 -38.04 44.38
N VAL A 31 -3.62 -38.65 43.53
CA VAL A 31 -3.84 -38.18 42.16
C VAL A 31 -4.45 -36.79 42.32
N ASN A 32 -3.61 -35.79 42.17
CA ASN A 32 -4.03 -34.39 42.21
C ASN A 32 -5.05 -34.21 41.05
N ARG A 33 -6.34 -34.41 41.38
CA ARG A 33 -7.43 -34.28 40.43
C ARG A 33 -7.63 -32.82 40.13
N GLN A 34 -6.87 -32.31 39.15
CA GLN A 34 -7.13 -30.98 38.64
C GLN A 34 -8.49 -30.98 37.93
N THR A 35 -9.39 -30.12 38.41
CA THR A 35 -10.69 -29.89 37.80
C THR A 35 -10.50 -28.88 36.65
N TYR A 36 -10.92 -29.25 35.46
CA TYR A 36 -10.88 -28.40 34.29
C TYR A 36 -12.28 -27.91 33.95
N ALA A 37 -12.40 -26.64 33.56
CA ALA A 37 -13.66 -26.12 33.05
C ALA A 37 -13.93 -26.71 31.67
N THR A 38 -15.09 -27.29 31.50
CA THR A 38 -15.57 -27.84 30.21
C THR A 38 -16.66 -26.97 29.62
N LYS A 39 -16.75 -26.95 28.30
CA LYS A 39 -17.82 -26.28 27.56
C LYS A 39 -18.29 -27.18 26.43
N LYS A 40 -19.58 -27.17 26.14
CA LYS A 40 -20.12 -27.86 24.98
C LYS A 40 -20.14 -26.94 23.77
N VAL A 41 -19.94 -27.52 22.59
CA VAL A 41 -20.17 -26.84 21.31
C VAL A 41 -21.67 -26.70 21.12
N GLU A 42 -22.22 -25.54 21.44
CA GLU A 42 -23.68 -25.30 21.47
C GLU A 42 -24.30 -25.27 20.08
N GLY A 43 -23.54 -24.87 19.07
CA GLY A 43 -24.01 -24.79 17.69
C GLY A 43 -22.99 -24.17 16.76
N LYS A 44 -23.39 -24.05 15.52
CA LYS A 44 -22.63 -23.30 14.51
C LYS A 44 -23.15 -21.87 14.45
N THR A 45 -22.26 -20.91 14.38
CA THR A 45 -22.56 -19.47 14.34
C THR A 45 -21.93 -18.83 13.12
N ASP A 46 -22.48 -17.71 12.69
CA ASP A 46 -21.83 -16.86 11.72
C ASP A 46 -20.87 -15.93 12.45
N LYS A 47 -19.62 -15.89 12.01
CA LYS A 47 -18.57 -15.07 12.62
C LYS A 47 -17.87 -14.24 11.56
N THR A 48 -17.73 -12.94 11.81
CA THR A 48 -16.88 -12.05 11.00
C THR A 48 -15.57 -11.82 11.74
N ILE A 49 -14.46 -12.15 11.09
CA ILE A 49 -13.12 -11.83 11.56
C ILE A 49 -12.59 -10.69 10.71
N THR A 50 -12.07 -9.67 11.36
CA THR A 50 -11.43 -8.55 10.71
C THR A 50 -9.91 -8.71 10.76
N THR A 51 -9.29 -8.81 9.59
CA THR A 51 -7.83 -8.85 9.47
C THR A 51 -7.31 -7.43 9.18
N SER A 52 -6.26 -7.05 9.90
CA SER A 52 -5.62 -5.73 9.78
C SER A 52 -4.33 -5.83 8.97
N TYR A 53 -4.15 -4.92 8.01
CA TYR A 53 -2.94 -4.81 7.19
C TYR A 53 -2.43 -3.38 7.24
N SER A 54 -1.16 -3.19 7.55
CA SER A 54 -0.53 -1.87 7.49
C SER A 54 -0.54 -1.33 6.07
N ALA A 55 -0.87 -0.06 5.93
CA ALA A 55 -1.10 0.58 4.64
C ALA A 55 -0.50 1.98 4.57
N SER A 56 -0.03 2.35 3.38
CA SER A 56 0.27 3.73 2.99
C SER A 56 -0.92 4.35 2.27
N ILE A 57 -1.16 5.60 2.54
CA ILE A 57 -2.27 6.39 1.99
C ILE A 57 -1.67 7.45 1.08
N GLU A 58 -2.06 7.46 -0.19
CA GLU A 58 -1.59 8.40 -1.19
C GLU A 58 -2.77 9.08 -1.86
N GLY A 59 -2.58 10.32 -2.31
CA GLY A 59 -3.57 11.00 -3.13
C GLY A 59 -3.80 10.26 -4.44
N MET A 60 -4.93 10.50 -5.08
CA MET A 60 -5.21 9.94 -6.41
C MET A 60 -4.11 10.29 -7.41
N GLN A 61 -3.52 11.48 -7.25
CA GLN A 61 -2.42 11.96 -8.07
C GLN A 61 -1.58 12.97 -7.28
N ASP A 62 -0.30 12.68 -7.11
CA ASP A 62 0.70 13.58 -6.55
C ASP A 62 1.62 14.03 -7.67
N ILE A 63 1.60 15.32 -8.00
CA ILE A 63 2.38 15.86 -9.10
C ILE A 63 3.40 16.85 -8.58
N ASP A 64 4.66 16.53 -8.75
CA ASP A 64 5.77 17.41 -8.47
C ASP A 64 5.88 18.47 -9.58
N ILE A 65 5.87 19.73 -9.18
CA ILE A 65 5.91 20.88 -10.07
C ILE A 65 7.34 21.39 -10.20
N TYR A 66 7.89 21.20 -11.39
CA TYR A 66 9.21 21.73 -11.76
C TYR A 66 9.08 22.88 -12.75
N PRO A 67 9.96 23.90 -12.69
CA PRO A 67 10.01 24.93 -13.72
C PRO A 67 10.56 24.35 -15.03
N LYS A 68 10.04 24.80 -16.17
CA LYS A 68 10.53 24.39 -17.49
C LYS A 68 11.59 25.36 -18.05
N VAL A 69 11.74 26.52 -17.40
CA VAL A 69 12.68 27.59 -17.78
C VAL A 69 13.41 28.09 -16.54
N SER A 70 14.57 28.71 -16.74
CA SER A 70 15.39 29.27 -15.67
C SER A 70 15.05 30.73 -15.43
N GLY A 71 15.12 31.18 -14.18
CA GLY A 71 14.95 32.60 -13.83
C GLY A 71 14.60 32.78 -12.37
N TYR A 72 14.44 34.03 -11.94
CA TYR A 72 14.05 34.36 -10.57
C TYR A 72 12.52 34.29 -10.41
N ILE A 73 12.05 33.77 -9.30
CA ILE A 73 10.63 33.85 -8.93
C ILE A 73 10.32 35.31 -8.61
N VAL A 74 9.43 35.95 -9.39
CA VAL A 74 9.00 37.32 -9.18
C VAL A 74 7.66 37.41 -8.45
N LYS A 75 6.84 36.34 -8.54
CA LYS A 75 5.54 36.32 -7.87
C LYS A 75 5.16 34.91 -7.47
N LEU A 76 4.56 34.80 -6.28
CA LEU A 76 3.97 33.58 -5.73
C LEU A 76 2.47 33.86 -5.56
N ASN A 77 1.63 33.11 -6.26
CA ASN A 77 0.17 33.31 -6.30
C ASN A 77 -0.62 32.34 -5.42
N VAL A 78 0.06 31.48 -4.67
CA VAL A 78 -0.57 30.46 -3.83
C VAL A 78 0.10 30.37 -2.49
N SER A 79 -0.63 29.80 -1.52
CA SER A 79 -0.14 29.48 -0.18
C SER A 79 -0.10 27.98 0.04
N GLU A 80 0.70 27.53 1.00
CA GLU A 80 0.75 26.12 1.42
C GLU A 80 -0.64 25.67 1.92
N GLY A 81 -1.05 24.47 1.52
CA GLY A 81 -2.37 23.93 1.86
C GLY A 81 -3.56 24.51 1.06
N GLN A 82 -3.31 25.48 0.16
CA GLN A 82 -4.36 26.08 -0.64
C GLN A 82 -4.87 25.10 -1.71
N THR A 83 -6.19 25.05 -1.89
CA THR A 83 -6.80 24.32 -3.01
C THR A 83 -6.65 25.13 -4.30
N VAL A 84 -6.19 24.48 -5.36
CA VAL A 84 -5.98 25.05 -6.69
C VAL A 84 -6.70 24.26 -7.76
N ARG A 85 -6.97 24.92 -8.88
CA ARG A 85 -7.61 24.31 -10.07
C ARG A 85 -6.57 24.10 -11.17
N LYS A 86 -6.83 23.12 -12.03
CA LYS A 86 -6.06 22.92 -13.25
C LYS A 86 -5.92 24.20 -14.06
N GLY A 87 -4.69 24.54 -14.44
CA GLY A 87 -4.38 25.76 -15.19
C GLY A 87 -4.19 27.02 -14.34
N GLN A 88 -4.45 26.96 -13.03
CA GLN A 88 -4.19 28.09 -12.14
C GLN A 88 -2.70 28.38 -12.04
N VAL A 89 -2.30 29.67 -12.16
CA VAL A 89 -0.90 30.11 -12.05
C VAL A 89 -0.45 30.03 -10.60
N LEU A 90 0.58 29.25 -10.33
CA LEU A 90 1.16 29.05 -9.00
C LEU A 90 2.32 30.03 -8.76
N PHE A 91 3.27 30.06 -9.72
CA PHE A 91 4.48 30.88 -9.67
C PHE A 91 4.63 31.67 -10.98
N VAL A 92 5.24 32.83 -10.87
CA VAL A 92 5.68 33.61 -12.04
C VAL A 92 7.18 33.79 -11.95
N ILE A 93 7.88 33.35 -12.99
CA ILE A 93 9.32 33.52 -13.19
C ILE A 93 9.53 34.80 -13.97
N ASP A 94 10.66 35.47 -13.81
CA ASP A 94 10.99 36.69 -14.54
C ASP A 94 10.77 36.52 -16.05
N GLN A 95 9.82 37.32 -16.57
CA GLN A 95 9.35 37.25 -17.96
C GLN A 95 10.15 38.12 -18.90
N VAL A 96 10.87 39.13 -18.38
CA VAL A 96 11.53 40.18 -19.21
C VAL A 96 12.45 39.60 -20.27
N PRO A 97 13.37 38.68 -19.97
CA PRO A 97 14.25 38.07 -20.98
C PRO A 97 13.48 37.32 -22.07
N TYR A 98 12.40 36.60 -21.68
CA TYR A 98 11.56 35.80 -22.57
C TYR A 98 10.69 36.67 -23.46
N GLN A 99 10.16 37.79 -22.96
CA GLN A 99 9.39 38.75 -23.73
C GLN A 99 10.28 39.40 -24.79
N THR A 100 11.53 39.75 -24.43
CA THR A 100 12.50 40.32 -25.39
C THR A 100 12.87 39.30 -26.48
N ALA A 101 13.11 38.03 -26.11
CA ALA A 101 13.36 36.95 -27.08
C ALA A 101 12.19 36.74 -28.03
N LEU A 102 10.96 36.76 -27.53
CA LEU A 102 9.77 36.67 -28.37
C LEU A 102 9.63 37.88 -29.32
N ALA A 103 9.86 39.09 -28.83
CA ALA A 103 9.79 40.31 -29.67
C ALA A 103 10.80 40.24 -30.81
N THR A 104 12.03 39.75 -30.54
CA THR A 104 13.07 39.53 -31.57
C THR A 104 12.65 38.47 -32.58
N ALA A 105 12.09 37.33 -32.12
CA ALA A 105 11.62 36.27 -33.02
C ALA A 105 10.47 36.75 -33.92
N VAL A 106 9.53 37.54 -33.38
CA VAL A 106 8.44 38.15 -34.13
C VAL A 106 8.99 39.13 -35.22
N ALA A 107 10.00 39.91 -34.92
CA ALA A 107 10.64 40.77 -35.88
C ALA A 107 11.31 39.99 -37.03
N ASN A 108 11.99 38.87 -36.70
CA ASN A 108 12.61 37.96 -37.69
C ASN A 108 11.53 37.32 -38.62
N VAL A 109 10.35 37.00 -38.10
CA VAL A 109 9.25 36.49 -38.94
C VAL A 109 8.80 37.56 -39.90
N LYS A 110 8.66 38.83 -39.48
CA LYS A 110 8.27 39.93 -40.37
C LYS A 110 9.31 40.18 -41.47
N ASP A 111 10.60 40.14 -41.13
CA ASP A 111 11.68 40.23 -42.13
C ASP A 111 11.63 39.08 -43.14
N ALA A 112 11.44 37.85 -42.68
CA ALA A 112 11.32 36.67 -43.55
C ALA A 112 10.04 36.72 -44.46
N GLU A 113 8.95 37.29 -43.93
CA GLU A 113 7.72 37.54 -44.71
C GLU A 113 7.93 38.54 -45.84
N ALA A 114 8.64 39.66 -45.57
CA ALA A 114 8.96 40.65 -46.57
C ALA A 114 9.91 40.09 -47.65
N ASN A 115 10.90 39.32 -47.23
CA ASN A 115 11.84 38.64 -48.16
C ASN A 115 11.12 37.60 -49.02
N LEU A 116 10.18 36.84 -48.48
CA LEU A 116 9.36 35.91 -49.22
C LEU A 116 8.50 36.63 -50.24
N ALA A 117 7.82 37.73 -49.87
CA ALA A 117 6.97 38.49 -50.77
C ALA A 117 7.78 39.05 -51.95
N THR A 118 9.02 39.55 -51.73
CA THR A 118 9.92 40.01 -52.78
C THR A 118 10.33 38.87 -53.74
N ALA A 119 10.72 37.72 -53.18
CA ALA A 119 11.11 36.55 -53.94
C ALA A 119 9.94 35.96 -54.77
N GLU A 120 8.73 35.97 -54.19
CA GLU A 120 7.49 35.54 -54.86
C GLU A 120 7.19 36.44 -56.07
N LEU A 121 7.20 37.75 -55.88
CA LEU A 121 6.99 38.73 -56.94
C LEU A 121 7.98 38.54 -58.10
N THR A 122 9.29 38.40 -57.77
CA THR A 122 10.37 38.18 -58.76
C THR A 122 10.13 36.84 -59.52
N TYR A 123 9.74 35.77 -58.80
CA TYR A 123 9.45 34.50 -59.47
C TYR A 123 8.22 34.60 -60.36
N GLN A 124 7.15 35.26 -59.96
CA GLN A 124 5.94 35.47 -60.75
C GLN A 124 6.25 36.24 -62.02
N SER A 125 7.00 37.37 -61.91
CA SER A 125 7.42 38.14 -63.09
C SER A 125 8.31 37.32 -64.04
N ALA A 126 9.26 36.52 -63.52
CA ALA A 126 10.06 35.63 -64.33
C ALA A 126 9.22 34.55 -65.06
N LYS A 127 8.17 34.06 -64.42
CA LYS A 127 7.25 33.07 -64.99
C LYS A 127 6.44 33.66 -66.13
N GLU A 128 5.95 34.90 -66.04
CA GLU A 128 5.24 35.61 -67.04
C GLU A 128 6.14 35.92 -68.26
N LEU A 129 7.32 36.43 -68.07
CA LEU A 129 8.31 36.72 -69.12
C LEU A 129 8.78 35.44 -69.84
N HIS A 130 8.90 34.33 -69.12
CA HIS A 130 9.26 33.05 -69.69
C HIS A 130 8.13 32.53 -70.62
N ALA A 131 6.88 32.68 -70.24
CA ALA A 131 5.73 32.33 -71.10
C ALA A 131 5.74 33.13 -72.45
N GLN A 132 6.29 34.36 -72.35
CA GLN A 132 6.48 35.21 -73.56
C GLN A 132 7.80 34.92 -74.29
N LYS A 133 8.62 33.91 -73.85
CA LYS A 133 9.94 33.55 -74.39
C LYS A 133 11.01 34.67 -74.24
N VAL A 134 10.86 35.59 -73.29
CA VAL A 134 11.79 36.71 -73.11
C VAL A 134 12.96 36.30 -72.19
N VAL A 135 12.76 35.35 -71.25
CA VAL A 135 13.78 34.86 -70.38
C VAL A 135 14.03 33.35 -70.49
N SER A 136 15.24 32.90 -70.17
CA SER A 136 15.65 31.50 -70.25
C SER A 136 15.05 30.60 -69.14
N ASP A 137 14.99 29.28 -69.35
CA ASP A 137 14.63 28.28 -68.38
C ASP A 137 15.51 28.35 -67.14
N PHE A 138 16.81 28.70 -67.33
CA PHE A 138 17.74 28.86 -66.21
C PHE A 138 17.30 29.98 -65.28
N ASN A 139 16.94 31.15 -65.84
CA ASN A 139 16.47 32.28 -65.06
C ASN A 139 15.19 31.96 -64.29
N LEU A 140 14.21 31.30 -64.91
CA LEU A 140 12.99 30.87 -64.24
C LEU A 140 13.28 29.91 -63.10
N LYS A 141 14.16 28.91 -63.28
CA LYS A 141 14.51 27.94 -62.26
C LYS A 141 15.28 28.61 -61.10
N THR A 142 16.17 29.58 -61.36
CA THR A 142 16.89 30.31 -60.35
C THR A 142 15.96 31.13 -59.45
N ASN A 143 15.00 31.87 -60.07
CA ASN A 143 14.00 32.63 -59.29
C ASN A 143 13.05 31.73 -58.49
N ARG A 144 12.66 30.57 -59.06
CA ARG A 144 11.89 29.56 -58.31
C ARG A 144 12.66 29.05 -57.12
N ASN A 145 13.95 28.75 -57.22
CA ASN A 145 14.77 28.29 -56.10
C ASN A 145 14.91 29.38 -55.05
N ALA A 146 15.08 30.66 -55.45
CA ALA A 146 15.12 31.80 -54.53
C ALA A 146 13.78 31.92 -53.75
N TYR A 147 12.66 31.80 -54.42
CA TYR A 147 11.32 31.75 -53.75
C TYR A 147 11.23 30.60 -52.76
N LEU A 148 11.61 29.36 -53.14
CA LEU A 148 11.54 28.19 -52.25
C LEU A 148 12.47 28.35 -51.03
N THR A 149 13.65 28.97 -51.24
CA THR A 149 14.60 29.28 -50.15
C THR A 149 14.00 30.31 -49.19
N ALA A 150 13.40 31.39 -49.70
CA ALA A 150 12.73 32.37 -48.85
C ALA A 150 11.56 31.79 -48.07
N LYS A 151 10.77 30.90 -48.73
CA LYS A 151 9.68 30.16 -48.07
C LYS A 151 10.17 29.25 -46.93
N ALA A 152 11.29 28.57 -47.12
CA ALA A 152 11.90 27.75 -46.07
C ALA A 152 12.41 28.58 -44.92
N LYS A 153 13.03 29.75 -45.16
CA LYS A 153 13.45 30.70 -44.16
C LYS A 153 12.32 31.25 -43.29
N LEU A 154 11.14 31.56 -43.93
CA LEU A 154 9.97 31.98 -43.19
C LEU A 154 9.45 30.84 -42.29
N ALA A 155 9.44 29.60 -42.80
CA ALA A 155 9.04 28.44 -41.98
C ALA A 155 9.96 28.25 -40.78
N GLN A 156 11.26 28.47 -40.94
CA GLN A 156 12.23 28.44 -39.85
C GLN A 156 11.96 29.57 -38.83
N ALA A 157 11.85 30.84 -39.29
CA ALA A 157 11.56 31.97 -38.39
C ALA A 157 10.27 31.78 -37.58
N ARG A 158 9.22 31.24 -38.20
CA ARG A 158 7.97 30.90 -37.51
C ARG A 158 8.14 29.76 -36.48
N ALA A 159 9.06 28.83 -36.68
CA ALA A 159 9.38 27.81 -35.71
C ALA A 159 10.09 28.43 -34.50
N GLU A 160 11.05 29.32 -34.69
CA GLU A 160 11.76 30.06 -33.67
C GLU A 160 10.82 30.96 -32.86
N GLU A 161 9.86 31.64 -33.51
CA GLU A 161 8.81 32.41 -32.83
C GLU A 161 7.94 31.51 -31.91
N ARG A 162 7.53 30.34 -32.39
CA ARG A 162 6.76 29.39 -31.56
C ARG A 162 7.57 28.94 -30.35
N ASP A 163 8.86 28.69 -30.51
CA ASP A 163 9.75 28.30 -29.42
C ASP A 163 9.86 29.40 -28.37
N ALA A 164 10.12 30.64 -28.80
CA ALA A 164 10.19 31.80 -27.90
C ALA A 164 8.84 32.03 -27.16
N ARG A 165 7.72 31.85 -27.85
CA ARG A 165 6.37 31.95 -27.25
C ARG A 165 6.12 30.88 -26.23
N ASN A 166 6.53 29.63 -26.48
CA ASN A 166 6.43 28.53 -25.53
C ASN A 166 7.29 28.81 -24.30
N ASN A 167 8.54 29.26 -24.49
CA ASN A 167 9.42 29.59 -23.38
C ASN A 167 8.85 30.72 -22.50
N LEU A 168 8.24 31.73 -23.09
CA LEU A 168 7.52 32.76 -22.34
C LEU A 168 6.32 32.17 -21.59
N SER A 169 5.56 31.27 -22.19
CA SER A 169 4.44 30.61 -21.52
C SER A 169 4.85 29.79 -20.32
N TYR A 170 6.05 29.22 -20.33
CA TYR A 170 6.61 28.40 -19.23
C TYR A 170 7.08 29.24 -18.04
N THR A 171 7.20 30.56 -18.20
CA THR A 171 7.46 31.47 -17.07
C THR A 171 6.27 31.54 -16.10
N GLU A 172 5.08 31.26 -16.57
CA GLU A 172 3.90 31.05 -15.74
C GLU A 172 3.76 29.58 -15.40
N VAL A 173 4.24 29.20 -14.22
CA VAL A 173 4.12 27.83 -13.73
C VAL A 173 2.69 27.59 -13.25
N LYS A 174 1.99 26.69 -13.95
CA LYS A 174 0.56 26.40 -13.73
C LYS A 174 0.36 25.02 -13.14
N SER A 175 -0.72 24.85 -12.37
CA SER A 175 -1.14 23.54 -11.87
C SER A 175 -1.62 22.65 -13.03
N PRO A 176 -1.12 21.41 -13.16
CA PRO A 176 -1.57 20.47 -14.19
C PRO A 176 -2.91 19.80 -13.86
N SER A 177 -3.33 19.80 -12.57
CA SER A 177 -4.55 19.17 -12.05
C SER A 177 -5.22 20.05 -11.01
N ASP A 178 -6.44 19.70 -10.67
CA ASP A 178 -7.08 20.16 -9.44
C ASP A 178 -6.37 19.49 -8.25
N GLY A 179 -6.27 20.16 -7.10
CA GLY A 179 -5.63 19.57 -5.94
C GLY A 179 -5.30 20.57 -4.84
N VAL A 180 -4.48 20.15 -3.90
CA VAL A 180 -3.99 20.96 -2.77
C VAL A 180 -2.49 21.16 -2.93
N VAL A 181 -2.03 22.38 -2.77
CA VAL A 181 -0.61 22.76 -2.83
C VAL A 181 0.10 22.26 -1.56
N GLY A 182 1.19 21.56 -1.76
CA GLY A 182 2.07 21.10 -0.69
C GLY A 182 2.93 22.24 -0.10
N MET A 183 4.11 21.89 0.40
CA MET A 183 5.07 22.88 0.91
C MET A 183 5.67 23.72 -0.22
N LEU A 184 6.04 24.96 0.10
CA LEU A 184 6.64 25.93 -0.82
C LEU A 184 8.06 26.26 -0.34
N PRO A 185 9.06 25.40 -0.68
CA PRO A 185 10.43 25.59 -0.20
C PRO A 185 11.13 26.83 -0.78
N TYR A 186 10.62 27.38 -1.90
CA TYR A 186 11.21 28.51 -2.60
C TYR A 186 10.35 29.78 -2.44
N ARG A 187 11.01 30.91 -2.27
CA ARG A 187 10.38 32.22 -2.06
C ARG A 187 10.65 33.16 -3.24
N VAL A 188 9.92 34.25 -3.31
CA VAL A 188 10.19 35.32 -4.27
C VAL A 188 11.63 35.77 -4.15
N GLY A 189 12.31 35.94 -5.30
CA GLY A 189 13.73 36.25 -5.39
C GLY A 189 14.67 35.01 -5.50
N THR A 190 14.15 33.80 -5.38
CA THR A 190 14.95 32.58 -5.56
C THR A 190 15.15 32.31 -7.06
N LEU A 191 16.40 31.96 -7.43
CA LEU A 191 16.71 31.46 -8.78
C LEU A 191 16.27 30.00 -8.91
N VAL A 192 15.50 29.70 -9.94
CA VAL A 192 15.01 28.33 -10.24
C VAL A 192 15.43 27.90 -11.65
N SER A 193 15.55 26.60 -11.88
CA SER A 193 15.94 26.03 -13.17
C SER A 193 15.35 24.63 -13.37
N PRO A 194 15.22 24.13 -14.63
CA PRO A 194 14.75 22.77 -14.89
C PRO A 194 15.61 21.65 -14.29
N SER A 195 16.88 21.94 -13.94
CA SER A 195 17.83 20.97 -13.39
C SER A 195 17.82 20.90 -11.86
N MET A 196 16.90 21.61 -11.19
CA MET A 196 16.83 21.56 -9.72
C MET A 196 16.38 20.19 -9.22
N THR A 197 16.90 19.77 -8.05
CA THR A 197 16.66 18.45 -7.47
C THR A 197 15.34 18.36 -6.70
N LYS A 198 14.83 19.50 -6.19
CA LYS A 198 13.56 19.57 -5.45
C LYS A 198 12.52 20.32 -6.26
N PRO A 199 11.26 19.85 -6.27
CA PRO A 199 10.18 20.55 -6.95
C PRO A 199 9.88 21.91 -6.31
N LEU A 200 9.27 22.81 -7.06
CA LEU A 200 8.76 24.09 -6.56
C LEU A 200 7.67 23.87 -5.50
N THR A 201 6.84 22.89 -5.73
CA THR A 201 5.81 22.36 -4.83
C THR A 201 5.30 21.05 -5.40
N THR A 202 4.49 20.34 -4.61
CA THR A 202 3.70 19.19 -5.08
C THR A 202 2.22 19.58 -5.05
N VAL A 203 1.47 19.23 -6.08
CA VAL A 203 0.00 19.37 -6.09
C VAL A 203 -0.60 17.99 -5.96
N SER A 204 -1.36 17.78 -4.87
CA SER A 204 -1.97 16.48 -4.52
C SER A 204 -3.48 16.53 -4.75
N ASP A 205 -4.01 15.62 -5.58
CA ASP A 205 -5.44 15.40 -5.67
C ASP A 205 -5.90 14.44 -4.57
N ASN A 206 -6.42 15.01 -3.50
CA ASN A 206 -6.91 14.29 -2.32
C ASN A 206 -8.44 14.05 -2.38
N SER A 207 -9.08 14.14 -3.54
CA SER A 207 -10.53 13.89 -3.67
C SER A 207 -10.88 12.43 -3.41
N LYS A 208 -9.97 11.53 -3.79
CA LYS A 208 -9.96 10.11 -3.47
C LYS A 208 -8.56 9.72 -3.05
N MET A 209 -8.47 8.72 -2.19
CA MET A 209 -7.20 8.24 -1.71
C MET A 209 -6.96 6.81 -2.21
N TYR A 210 -5.77 6.58 -2.72
CA TYR A 210 -5.24 5.25 -2.95
C TYR A 210 -4.58 4.74 -1.66
N VAL A 211 -5.00 3.58 -1.24
CA VAL A 211 -4.46 2.93 -0.05
C VAL A 211 -3.75 1.66 -0.48
N TYR A 212 -2.44 1.65 -0.32
CA TYR A 212 -1.58 0.53 -0.70
C TYR A 212 -1.26 -0.30 0.54
N PHE A 213 -1.46 -1.59 0.45
CA PHE A 213 -1.12 -2.53 1.51
C PHE A 213 -0.66 -3.86 0.91
N SER A 214 0.02 -4.68 1.72
CA SER A 214 0.55 -5.95 1.28
C SER A 214 -0.13 -7.10 2.01
N MET A 215 -0.47 -8.16 1.27
CA MET A 215 -1.07 -9.38 1.77
C MET A 215 -0.14 -10.57 1.52
N PRO A 216 0.11 -11.44 2.50
CA PRO A 216 0.88 -12.66 2.31
C PRO A 216 0.27 -13.58 1.23
N GLU A 217 1.12 -14.27 0.46
CA GLU A 217 0.70 -15.12 -0.65
C GLU A 217 -0.32 -16.22 -0.25
N ASN A 218 -0.12 -16.83 0.92
CA ASN A 218 -1.03 -17.88 1.42
C ASN A 218 -2.47 -17.37 1.62
N GLN A 219 -2.62 -16.12 2.06
CA GLN A 219 -3.92 -15.48 2.23
C GLN A 219 -4.54 -15.10 0.88
N LEU A 220 -3.72 -14.60 -0.06
CA LEU A 220 -4.17 -14.36 -1.43
C LEU A 220 -4.68 -15.65 -2.09
N LEU A 221 -3.95 -16.75 -1.97
CA LEU A 221 -4.37 -18.05 -2.51
C LEU A 221 -5.69 -18.53 -1.90
N THR A 222 -5.88 -18.35 -0.60
CA THR A 222 -7.12 -18.67 0.08
C THR A 222 -8.27 -17.84 -0.47
N MET A 223 -8.06 -16.54 -0.61
CA MET A 223 -9.03 -15.61 -1.17
C MET A 223 -9.39 -15.96 -2.62
N VAL A 224 -8.38 -16.21 -3.47
CA VAL A 224 -8.62 -16.57 -4.88
C VAL A 224 -9.38 -17.89 -5.00
N ARG A 225 -9.10 -18.88 -4.14
CA ARG A 225 -9.86 -20.13 -4.10
C ARG A 225 -11.32 -19.92 -3.69
N GLN A 226 -11.58 -18.99 -2.77
CA GLN A 226 -12.92 -18.66 -2.32
C GLN A 226 -13.77 -18.00 -3.42
N TYR A 227 -13.17 -17.10 -4.19
CA TYR A 227 -13.88 -16.32 -5.23
C TYR A 227 -13.67 -16.86 -6.67
N GLY A 228 -12.84 -17.87 -6.84
CA GLY A 228 -12.52 -18.54 -8.11
C GLY A 228 -11.43 -17.84 -8.94
N THR A 229 -11.48 -16.52 -9.08
CA THR A 229 -10.48 -15.73 -9.83
C THR A 229 -10.16 -14.43 -9.12
N LYS A 230 -9.00 -13.81 -9.43
CA LYS A 230 -8.61 -12.49 -8.90
C LYS A 230 -9.66 -11.41 -9.23
N ASP A 231 -10.17 -11.40 -10.46
CA ASP A 231 -11.14 -10.39 -10.90
C ASP A 231 -12.48 -10.55 -10.19
N ASN A 232 -12.90 -11.79 -9.94
CA ASN A 232 -14.10 -12.06 -9.14
C ASN A 232 -13.89 -11.68 -7.68
N ALA A 233 -12.71 -11.92 -7.11
CA ALA A 233 -12.38 -11.49 -5.77
C ALA A 233 -12.51 -9.97 -5.64
N ILE A 234 -11.91 -9.18 -6.56
CA ILE A 234 -12.02 -7.71 -6.56
C ILE A 234 -13.49 -7.25 -6.61
N LYS A 235 -14.33 -7.92 -7.42
CA LYS A 235 -15.73 -7.53 -7.60
C LYS A 235 -16.64 -7.93 -6.44
N GLN A 236 -16.35 -9.06 -5.78
CA GLN A 236 -17.23 -9.68 -4.78
C GLN A 236 -16.76 -9.46 -3.34
N MET A 237 -15.53 -8.98 -3.15
CA MET A 237 -15.03 -8.62 -1.82
C MET A 237 -15.93 -7.56 -1.17
N PRO A 238 -16.20 -7.71 0.13
CA PRO A 238 -16.92 -6.69 0.88
C PRO A 238 -16.16 -5.36 0.89
N GLU A 239 -16.89 -4.30 1.20
CA GLU A 239 -16.28 -3.01 1.46
C GLU A 239 -15.33 -3.11 2.67
N ILE A 240 -14.17 -2.47 2.55
CA ILE A 240 -13.12 -2.46 3.55
C ILE A 240 -13.15 -1.16 4.34
N GLN A 241 -12.64 -1.20 5.56
CA GLN A 241 -12.52 -0.04 6.42
C GLN A 241 -11.05 0.37 6.55
N LEU A 242 -10.83 1.64 6.86
CA LEU A 242 -9.52 2.20 7.13
C LEU A 242 -9.47 2.63 8.60
N GLN A 243 -8.53 2.10 9.35
CA GLN A 243 -8.22 2.56 10.70
C GLN A 243 -7.06 3.54 10.60
N LEU A 244 -7.25 4.71 11.17
CA LEU A 244 -6.25 5.77 11.21
C LEU A 244 -5.23 5.52 12.33
N ASN A 245 -4.13 6.26 12.33
CA ASN A 245 -3.06 6.11 13.33
C ASN A 245 -3.47 6.47 14.77
N ASP A 246 -4.55 7.24 14.93
CA ASP A 246 -5.14 7.55 16.24
C ASP A 246 -6.05 6.43 16.76
N GLY A 247 -6.20 5.32 15.98
CA GLY A 247 -7.06 4.19 16.30
C GLY A 247 -8.52 4.36 15.87
N SER A 248 -8.93 5.53 15.40
CA SER A 248 -10.28 5.77 14.89
C SER A 248 -10.50 5.06 13.55
N ILE A 249 -11.76 4.73 13.27
CA ILE A 249 -12.16 4.18 11.97
C ILE A 249 -12.62 5.34 11.09
N PHE A 250 -12.08 5.39 9.87
CA PHE A 250 -12.49 6.38 8.88
C PHE A 250 -13.93 6.11 8.43
N ASP A 251 -14.74 7.17 8.36
CA ASP A 251 -16.19 7.06 8.15
C ASP A 251 -16.56 6.45 6.78
N GLU A 252 -15.76 6.73 5.75
CA GLU A 252 -16.02 6.26 4.41
C GLU A 252 -15.35 4.90 4.18
N LYS A 253 -16.10 3.99 3.57
CA LYS A 253 -15.60 2.67 3.22
C LYS A 253 -14.89 2.69 1.88
N GLY A 254 -13.87 1.86 1.75
CA GLY A 254 -13.13 1.68 0.51
C GLY A 254 -13.44 0.37 -0.19
N LYS A 255 -12.96 0.28 -1.43
CA LYS A 255 -13.03 -0.94 -2.25
C LYS A 255 -11.65 -1.27 -2.79
N ILE A 256 -11.32 -2.55 -2.83
CA ILE A 256 -10.10 -3.02 -3.49
C ILE A 256 -10.30 -2.83 -5.00
N GLU A 257 -9.38 -2.11 -5.62
CA GLU A 257 -9.42 -1.80 -7.05
C GLU A 257 -8.47 -2.70 -7.85
N SER A 258 -7.32 -3.02 -7.26
CA SER A 258 -6.34 -3.85 -7.97
C SER A 258 -5.52 -4.73 -7.02
N ILE A 259 -5.08 -5.86 -7.56
CA ILE A 259 -4.17 -6.80 -6.93
C ILE A 259 -2.97 -6.96 -7.86
N SER A 260 -1.76 -6.76 -7.36
CA SER A 260 -0.53 -6.90 -8.14
C SER A 260 -0.48 -8.26 -8.86
N GLY A 261 0.07 -8.26 -10.06
CA GLY A 261 0.36 -9.49 -10.81
C GLY A 261 1.65 -10.19 -10.38
N VAL A 262 2.42 -9.56 -9.50
CA VAL A 262 3.76 -10.03 -9.09
C VAL A 262 3.82 -10.11 -7.57
N ILE A 263 4.41 -11.20 -7.08
CA ILE A 263 4.73 -11.39 -5.66
C ILE A 263 6.12 -10.79 -5.42
N ASP A 264 6.24 -9.99 -4.38
CA ASP A 264 7.52 -9.51 -3.92
C ASP A 264 8.34 -10.68 -3.36
N LYS A 265 9.53 -10.91 -3.94
CA LYS A 265 10.36 -12.07 -3.62
C LYS A 265 11.03 -11.99 -2.25
N GLU A 266 11.20 -10.78 -1.72
CA GLU A 266 11.85 -10.56 -0.42
C GLU A 266 10.87 -10.78 0.73
N THR A 267 9.62 -10.37 0.53
CA THR A 267 8.59 -10.42 1.58
C THR A 267 7.59 -11.58 1.41
N GLY A 268 7.52 -12.22 0.22
CA GLY A 268 6.50 -13.22 -0.10
C GLY A 268 5.08 -12.66 -0.10
N ALA A 269 4.92 -11.35 -0.30
CA ALA A 269 3.65 -10.67 -0.24
C ALA A 269 3.24 -10.10 -1.61
N VAL A 270 1.94 -9.90 -1.77
CA VAL A 270 1.33 -9.27 -2.94
C VAL A 270 0.82 -7.89 -2.56
N GLY A 271 1.14 -6.90 -3.37
CA GLY A 271 0.61 -5.55 -3.22
C GLY A 271 -0.85 -5.45 -3.67
N LEU A 272 -1.67 -4.81 -2.86
CA LEU A 272 -3.05 -4.47 -3.17
C LEU A 272 -3.22 -2.96 -3.12
N ARG A 273 -4.10 -2.46 -3.97
CA ARG A 273 -4.54 -1.06 -3.94
C ARG A 273 -6.04 -0.99 -3.73
N ALA A 274 -6.44 -0.23 -2.74
CA ALA A 274 -7.82 0.12 -2.49
C ALA A 274 -8.06 1.61 -2.75
N VAL A 275 -9.30 1.96 -3.04
CA VAL A 275 -9.76 3.35 -3.24
C VAL A 275 -10.72 3.70 -2.14
N PHE A 276 -10.44 4.81 -1.46
CA PHE A 276 -11.31 5.40 -0.45
C PHE A 276 -11.76 6.78 -0.93
N PRO A 277 -13.05 7.10 -0.93
CA PRO A 277 -13.50 8.47 -1.09
C PRO A 277 -12.97 9.32 0.07
N ASN A 278 -12.72 10.61 -0.14
CA ASN A 278 -12.21 11.50 0.91
C ASN A 278 -12.98 12.82 0.89
N LYS A 279 -14.30 12.73 1.08
CA LYS A 279 -15.20 13.91 1.05
C LYS A 279 -14.93 14.87 2.18
N SER A 280 -14.58 14.34 3.35
CA SER A 280 -14.21 15.12 4.53
C SER A 280 -12.85 15.81 4.39
N ARG A 281 -12.02 15.41 3.41
CA ARG A 281 -10.62 15.84 3.23
C ARG A 281 -9.76 15.63 4.47
N LEU A 282 -10.10 14.64 5.29
CA LEU A 282 -9.36 14.27 6.50
C LEU A 282 -8.05 13.54 6.16
N LEU A 283 -8.04 12.79 5.06
CA LEU A 283 -6.87 12.04 4.63
C LEU A 283 -5.96 12.91 3.77
N TYR A 284 -4.67 12.83 4.04
CA TYR A 284 -3.61 13.50 3.28
C TYR A 284 -2.70 12.49 2.63
N SER A 285 -2.14 12.83 1.47
CA SER A 285 -1.11 12.02 0.83
C SER A 285 0.12 11.91 1.72
N GLY A 286 0.74 10.71 1.81
CA GLY A 286 1.84 10.40 2.70
C GLY A 286 1.42 9.94 4.10
N SER A 287 0.11 9.90 4.41
CA SER A 287 -0.40 9.33 5.65
C SER A 287 -0.26 7.82 5.66
N SER A 288 -0.34 7.22 6.84
CA SER A 288 -0.39 5.75 7.03
C SER A 288 -1.58 5.36 7.90
N GLY A 289 -1.94 4.09 7.86
CA GLY A 289 -3.03 3.53 8.62
C GLY A 289 -3.09 2.01 8.47
N ASN A 290 -4.19 1.40 8.88
CA ASN A 290 -4.41 -0.02 8.73
C ASN A 290 -5.70 -0.26 7.94
N VAL A 291 -5.60 -1.07 6.89
CA VAL A 291 -6.78 -1.57 6.17
C VAL A 291 -7.39 -2.74 6.93
N LEU A 292 -8.66 -2.66 7.21
CA LEU A 292 -9.43 -3.67 7.91
C LEU A 292 -10.30 -4.43 6.89
N ILE A 293 -9.97 -5.70 6.65
CA ILE A 293 -10.70 -6.56 5.73
C ILE A 293 -11.58 -7.52 6.53
N PRO A 294 -12.91 -7.40 6.46
CA PRO A 294 -13.80 -8.35 7.10
C PRO A 294 -13.86 -9.65 6.29
N SER A 295 -13.72 -10.78 6.96
CA SER A 295 -13.91 -12.13 6.42
C SER A 295 -15.09 -12.80 7.13
N GLU A 296 -16.14 -13.10 6.41
CA GLU A 296 -17.32 -13.76 6.95
C GLU A 296 -17.17 -15.28 6.88
N PHE A 297 -17.34 -15.93 8.00
CA PHE A 297 -17.42 -17.37 8.13
C PHE A 297 -18.84 -17.76 8.55
N LYS A 298 -19.56 -18.41 7.65
CA LYS A 298 -20.93 -18.85 7.91
C LYS A 298 -20.95 -20.28 8.46
N ASN A 299 -21.85 -20.51 9.40
CA ASN A 299 -22.12 -21.87 9.91
C ASN A 299 -20.87 -22.56 10.47
N CYS A 300 -20.03 -21.82 11.22
CA CYS A 300 -18.75 -22.28 11.77
C CYS A 300 -18.82 -22.55 13.28
N ILE A 301 -17.93 -23.41 13.77
CA ILE A 301 -17.71 -23.64 15.20
C ILE A 301 -16.62 -22.67 15.66
N VAL A 302 -16.89 -21.96 16.75
CA VAL A 302 -15.95 -20.99 17.34
C VAL A 302 -15.58 -21.46 18.74
N ILE A 303 -14.27 -21.49 19.05
CA ILE A 303 -13.76 -21.85 20.36
C ILE A 303 -12.74 -20.81 20.83
N PRO A 304 -12.64 -20.53 22.15
CA PRO A 304 -11.58 -19.67 22.70
C PRO A 304 -10.19 -20.23 22.40
N GLN A 305 -9.22 -19.37 22.13
CA GLN A 305 -7.82 -19.79 21.96
C GLN A 305 -7.25 -20.47 23.23
N GLU A 306 -7.69 -20.04 24.41
CA GLU A 306 -7.32 -20.64 25.69
C GLU A 306 -7.70 -22.14 25.81
N ALA A 307 -8.65 -22.61 24.98
CA ALA A 307 -9.09 -24.01 24.95
C ALA A 307 -8.19 -24.90 24.07
N THR A 308 -7.21 -24.31 23.38
CA THR A 308 -6.34 -25.04 22.44
C THR A 308 -4.91 -25.06 22.92
N VAL A 309 -4.19 -26.09 22.50
CA VAL A 309 -2.73 -26.19 22.65
C VAL A 309 -2.13 -26.25 21.25
N GLN A 310 -1.24 -25.34 20.97
CA GLN A 310 -0.48 -25.35 19.72
C GLN A 310 0.82 -26.14 19.93
N GLN A 311 1.01 -27.20 19.16
CA GLN A 311 2.24 -27.96 19.09
C GLN A 311 2.76 -27.92 17.67
N GLN A 312 3.85 -27.21 17.45
CA GLN A 312 4.36 -26.92 16.11
C GLN A 312 3.24 -26.28 15.25
N ASP A 313 2.91 -26.85 14.09
CA ASP A 313 1.85 -26.36 13.21
C ASP A 313 0.47 -27.00 13.46
N LYS A 314 0.29 -27.72 14.59
CA LYS A 314 -0.93 -28.46 14.89
C LYS A 314 -1.66 -27.82 16.06
N TYR A 315 -2.97 -27.65 15.90
CA TYR A 315 -3.86 -27.20 16.95
C TYR A 315 -4.59 -28.40 17.55
N ILE A 316 -4.51 -28.54 18.88
CA ILE A 316 -5.08 -29.63 19.64
C ILE A 316 -6.10 -29.08 20.62
N VAL A 317 -7.24 -29.71 20.69
CA VAL A 317 -8.26 -29.51 21.74
C VAL A 317 -8.45 -30.80 22.50
N TYR A 318 -8.74 -30.73 23.80
CA TYR A 318 -9.05 -31.90 24.61
C TYR A 318 -10.56 -32.09 24.65
N LYS A 319 -11.07 -33.07 23.89
CA LYS A 319 -12.50 -33.47 23.95
C LYS A 319 -12.75 -34.35 25.17
N VAL A 320 -13.90 -34.19 25.77
CA VAL A 320 -14.35 -35.03 26.88
C VAL A 320 -15.18 -36.20 26.31
N VAL A 321 -14.61 -37.40 26.38
CA VAL A 321 -15.24 -38.62 25.93
C VAL A 321 -15.30 -39.60 27.12
N ASN A 322 -16.49 -39.99 27.54
CA ASN A 322 -16.71 -40.86 28.68
C ASN A 322 -16.00 -40.38 29.97
N GLY A 323 -16.04 -39.07 30.23
CA GLY A 323 -15.41 -38.44 31.39
C GLY A 323 -13.89 -38.39 31.35
N LYS A 324 -13.25 -38.63 30.20
CA LYS A 324 -11.80 -38.56 30.00
C LYS A 324 -11.50 -37.51 28.93
N ALA A 325 -10.40 -36.76 29.13
CA ALA A 325 -9.90 -35.81 28.15
C ALA A 325 -9.11 -36.57 27.07
N VAL A 326 -9.57 -36.47 25.83
CA VAL A 326 -8.96 -37.09 24.65
C VAL A 326 -8.39 -35.99 23.77
N SER A 327 -7.09 -36.05 23.53
CA SER A 327 -6.39 -35.16 22.59
C SER A 327 -6.96 -35.31 21.19
N THR A 328 -7.50 -34.25 20.63
CA THR A 328 -8.12 -34.22 19.31
C THR A 328 -7.48 -33.13 18.47
N LEU A 329 -6.97 -33.51 17.29
CA LEU A 329 -6.43 -32.57 16.32
C LEU A 329 -7.59 -31.80 15.69
N ILE A 330 -7.48 -30.48 15.66
CA ILE A 330 -8.45 -29.62 14.98
C ILE A 330 -7.77 -28.85 13.83
N THR A 331 -8.56 -28.56 12.82
CA THR A 331 -8.18 -27.63 11.77
C THR A 331 -8.86 -26.30 12.02
N VAL A 332 -8.08 -25.22 12.00
CA VAL A 332 -8.60 -23.87 12.23
C VAL A 332 -8.47 -23.03 10.96
N ALA A 333 -9.34 -22.03 10.82
CA ALA A 333 -9.23 -21.06 9.73
C ALA A 333 -7.91 -20.26 9.86
N PRO A 334 -7.31 -19.81 8.73
CA PRO A 334 -6.05 -19.08 8.73
C PRO A 334 -6.15 -17.67 9.33
N TYR A 335 -7.38 -17.21 9.61
CA TYR A 335 -7.66 -15.91 10.20
C TYR A 335 -8.20 -16.08 11.60
N ASN A 336 -7.74 -15.24 12.53
CA ASN A 336 -8.25 -15.17 13.89
C ASN A 336 -8.18 -13.73 14.43
N ASP A 337 -8.94 -13.45 15.47
CA ASP A 337 -8.99 -12.14 16.14
C ASP A 337 -8.08 -12.05 17.38
N GLY A 338 -7.21 -13.04 17.58
CA GLY A 338 -6.35 -13.16 18.75
C GLY A 338 -7.07 -13.63 20.02
N LYS A 339 -8.37 -13.91 19.95
CA LYS A 339 -9.19 -14.38 21.08
C LYS A 339 -9.85 -15.73 20.84
N GLU A 340 -10.30 -15.96 19.61
CA GLU A 340 -11.06 -17.13 19.24
C GLU A 340 -10.53 -17.77 17.95
N TYR A 341 -10.67 -19.08 17.83
CA TYR A 341 -10.41 -19.83 16.61
C TYR A 341 -11.70 -20.29 15.96
N ILE A 342 -11.79 -20.14 14.65
CA ILE A 342 -12.83 -20.77 13.84
C ILE A 342 -12.34 -22.17 13.49
N VAL A 343 -13.06 -23.18 13.95
CA VAL A 343 -12.75 -24.58 13.70
C VAL A 343 -13.44 -25.03 12.43
N THR A 344 -12.64 -25.48 11.46
CA THR A 344 -13.11 -26.02 10.18
C THR A 344 -13.18 -27.54 10.14
N GLY A 345 -12.54 -28.21 11.11
CA GLY A 345 -12.54 -29.67 11.22
C GLY A 345 -12.09 -30.15 12.59
N GLY A 346 -12.47 -31.38 12.97
CA GLY A 346 -12.06 -32.04 14.23
C GLY A 346 -13.03 -31.89 15.40
N LEU A 347 -13.99 -30.93 15.34
CA LEU A 347 -15.06 -30.79 16.33
C LEU A 347 -16.43 -30.83 15.65
N SER A 348 -17.41 -31.34 16.39
CA SER A 348 -18.81 -31.40 15.98
C SER A 348 -19.70 -30.71 17.02
N VAL A 349 -20.89 -30.27 16.58
CA VAL A 349 -21.90 -29.73 17.49
C VAL A 349 -22.29 -30.79 18.51
N GLY A 350 -22.33 -30.42 19.78
CA GLY A 350 -22.62 -31.33 20.90
C GLY A 350 -21.34 -31.90 21.55
N ASP A 351 -20.16 -31.79 20.93
CA ASP A 351 -18.92 -32.19 21.57
C ASP A 351 -18.65 -31.35 22.81
N GLU A 352 -18.16 -31.99 23.87
CA GLU A 352 -17.71 -31.32 25.07
C GLU A 352 -16.17 -31.22 25.05
N TYR A 353 -15.64 -30.07 25.38
CA TYR A 353 -14.19 -29.80 25.36
C TYR A 353 -13.72 -29.01 26.58
N VAL A 354 -12.44 -29.14 26.93
CA VAL A 354 -11.80 -28.35 27.99
C VAL A 354 -11.67 -26.91 27.54
N SER A 355 -12.36 -25.98 28.19
CA SER A 355 -12.44 -24.58 27.77
C SER A 355 -11.32 -23.70 28.29
N LYS A 356 -10.63 -24.08 29.39
CA LYS A 356 -9.50 -23.35 29.99
C LYS A 356 -8.46 -24.31 30.58
N GLY A 357 -7.18 -23.90 30.55
CA GLY A 357 -6.11 -24.65 31.17
C GLY A 357 -5.66 -25.87 30.38
N ALA A 358 -5.80 -25.88 29.06
CA ALA A 358 -5.44 -27.00 28.20
C ALA A 358 -3.92 -27.31 28.19
N GLY A 359 -3.04 -26.34 28.50
CA GLY A 359 -1.59 -26.51 28.48
C GLY A 359 -1.04 -27.63 29.38
N PRO A 360 -1.43 -27.75 30.65
CA PRO A 360 -0.96 -28.80 31.56
C PRO A 360 -1.53 -30.21 31.30
N VAL A 361 -2.58 -30.32 30.46
CA VAL A 361 -3.30 -31.59 30.20
C VAL A 361 -2.45 -32.58 29.39
N SER A 362 -1.35 -32.13 28.79
CA SER A 362 -0.55 -32.94 27.83
C SER A 362 0.15 -34.16 28.45
N TYR A 363 0.15 -34.36 29.81
CA TYR A 363 0.87 -35.43 30.48
C TYR A 363 0.05 -36.29 31.45
N THR A 364 -1.27 -36.09 31.59
CA THR A 364 -2.07 -36.85 32.56
C THR A 364 -3.27 -37.52 31.93
N HIS A 365 -3.42 -38.85 32.21
CA HIS A 365 -4.67 -39.57 32.06
C HIS A 365 -5.71 -39.00 33.07
N LEU A 366 -6.59 -38.16 32.57
CA LEU A 366 -7.57 -37.45 33.44
C LEU A 366 -8.89 -38.19 33.45
N THR A 367 -9.33 -38.56 34.65
CA THR A 367 -10.73 -38.78 34.94
C THR A 367 -11.34 -37.47 35.44
N LEU A 368 -12.27 -36.89 34.68
CA LEU A 368 -13.01 -35.70 35.07
C LEU A 368 -14.15 -36.06 36.00
N PRO A 369 -14.35 -35.40 37.16
CA PRO A 369 -15.56 -35.53 37.93
C PRO A 369 -16.72 -34.89 37.16
N THR A 370 -17.76 -35.63 36.87
CA THR A 370 -19.04 -35.13 36.37
C THR A 370 -19.70 -34.35 37.52
N ASN A 371 -19.74 -33.03 37.41
CA ASN A 371 -20.70 -32.25 38.21
C ASN A 371 -22.06 -32.31 37.50
N ARG A 372 -23.02 -32.94 38.23
CA ARG A 372 -24.47 -32.81 37.98
C ARG A 372 -24.93 -31.43 38.46
#